data_15fd20fa53c6ee272d08a4cd28298a16
#
_entry.id   15fd20fa53c6ee272d08a4cd28298a16
#
_cell.length_a   1.000
_cell.length_b   1.000
_cell.length_c   1.000
_cell.angle_alpha   90.00
_cell.angle_beta   90.00
_cell.angle_gamma   90.00
#
_symmetry.space_group_name_H-M   'P 1'
#
loop_
_entity.id
_entity.type
_entity.pdbx_description
1 polymer ?
#
loop_
_entity_poly.entity_id
_entity_poly.type
_entity_poly.pdbx_seq_one_letter_code
_entity_poly.pdbx_strand_id
1 'polypeptide(L)'
;VNKRVLLVEVDNWSLMAGKKISQEAGTAALQDLPAEIATAVRFLLQKIEADHRGGTVELRVPPFGAVQCIEGMNHRRGTPPNVVELTPEVFIALCKGEITPVESMQKPGCSFSGEKADLAFGVFPLLGV
;
A
#
# COMPACT_ATOMS: atom_id res chain seq x y z
N VAL A 1 23.98 -4.02 -7.68
CA VAL A 1 23.05 -4.12 -6.57
C VAL A 1 21.77 -3.41 -6.85
N ASN A 2 21.86 -2.15 -7.23
CA ASN A 2 20.67 -1.37 -7.51
C ASN A 2 19.88 -1.92 -8.68
N LYS A 3 20.57 -2.38 -9.70
CA LYS A 3 19.92 -2.96 -10.85
C LYS A 3 19.14 -4.20 -10.49
N ARG A 4 19.70 -5.00 -9.61
CA ARG A 4 19.04 -6.22 -9.18
C ARG A 4 17.76 -5.89 -8.41
N VAL A 5 17.82 -4.88 -7.57
CA VAL A 5 16.66 -4.45 -6.80
C VAL A 5 15.55 -3.99 -7.74
N LEU A 6 15.92 -3.21 -8.76
CA LEU A 6 14.93 -2.74 -9.72
C LEU A 6 14.28 -3.88 -10.49
N LEU A 7 15.07 -4.87 -10.89
CA LEU A 7 14.53 -6.02 -11.58
C LEU A 7 13.54 -6.78 -10.71
N VAL A 8 13.88 -6.92 -9.45
CA VAL A 8 12.99 -7.58 -8.51
C VAL A 8 11.68 -6.82 -8.39
N GLU A 9 11.76 -5.51 -8.33
CA GLU A 9 10.55 -4.70 -8.22
C GLU A 9 9.66 -4.81 -9.44
N VAL A 10 10.27 -4.85 -10.61
CA VAL A 10 9.51 -4.98 -11.83
C VAL A 10 8.80 -6.32 -11.91
N ASP A 11 9.48 -7.35 -11.42
CA ASP A 11 8.98 -8.70 -11.61
C ASP A 11 7.98 -9.13 -10.59
N ASN A 12 7.56 -8.32 -9.59
CA ASN A 12 7.35 -9.07 -8.52
C ASN A 12 6.46 -8.70 -7.45
N TRP A 13 5.22 -8.50 -7.83
CA TRP A 13 4.14 -8.46 -6.89
C TRP A 13 4.04 -9.74 -6.06
N SER A 14 4.27 -10.88 -6.70
CA SER A 14 4.16 -12.14 -6.00
C SER A 14 5.33 -12.39 -5.06
N LEU A 15 6.51 -11.93 -5.41
CA LEU A 15 7.65 -12.11 -4.53
C LEU A 15 7.60 -11.22 -3.31
N MET A 16 6.90 -10.10 -3.43
CA MET A 16 6.71 -9.23 -2.30
C MET A 16 6.06 -9.96 -1.14
N ALA A 17 5.07 -10.79 -1.43
CA ALA A 17 4.38 -11.54 -0.41
C ALA A 17 5.28 -12.57 0.27
N GLY A 18 6.30 -13.07 -0.44
CA GLY A 18 7.20 -14.07 0.11
C GLY A 18 8.41 -13.50 0.82
N LYS A 19 8.72 -12.23 0.61
CA LYS A 19 9.92 -11.63 1.19
C LYS A 19 9.53 -10.50 2.11
N LYS A 20 9.43 -10.81 3.36
CA LYS A 20 9.03 -9.81 4.35
C LYS A 20 10.14 -8.82 4.61
N ILE A 21 9.74 -7.58 4.73
CA ILE A 21 10.62 -6.50 5.12
C ILE A 21 10.57 -6.43 6.63
N SER A 22 11.74 -6.44 7.27
CA SER A 22 11.80 -6.40 8.72
C SER A 22 11.36 -5.01 9.24
N GLN A 23 10.98 -4.98 10.50
CA GLN A 23 10.63 -3.72 11.15
C GLN A 23 11.79 -2.73 11.07
N GLU A 24 13.01 -3.20 11.28
CA GLU A 24 14.19 -2.35 11.21
C GLU A 24 14.41 -1.78 9.82
N ALA A 25 14.33 -2.63 8.81
CA ALA A 25 14.54 -2.19 7.43
C ALA A 25 13.44 -1.23 6.98
N GLY A 26 12.20 -1.50 7.39
CA GLY A 26 11.09 -0.63 7.04
C GLY A 26 11.20 0.73 7.70
N THR A 27 11.54 0.75 8.99
CA THR A 27 11.71 2.01 9.71
C THR A 27 12.85 2.82 9.12
N ALA A 28 13.95 2.16 8.78
CA ALA A 28 15.08 2.85 8.16
C ALA A 28 14.70 3.46 6.82
N ALA A 29 13.90 2.73 6.02
CA ALA A 29 13.45 3.23 4.74
C ALA A 29 12.57 4.46 4.89
N LEU A 30 11.69 4.46 5.90
CA LEU A 30 10.82 5.61 6.16
C LEU A 30 11.61 6.84 6.59
N GLN A 31 12.82 6.64 7.12
CA GLN A 31 13.68 7.75 7.52
C GLN A 31 14.63 8.18 6.42
N ASP A 32 14.61 7.50 5.28
CA ASP A 32 15.49 7.81 4.16
C ASP A 32 14.67 8.05 2.89
N LEU A 33 13.73 8.93 2.99
CA LEU A 33 12.89 9.31 1.86
C LEU A 33 13.47 10.55 1.20
N PRO A 34 13.31 10.65 -0.12
CA PRO A 34 12.61 9.71 -1.00
C PRO A 34 13.47 8.57 -1.53
N ALA A 35 14.73 8.48 -1.13
CA ALA A 35 15.65 7.49 -1.69
C ALA A 35 15.14 6.05 -1.56
N GLU A 36 14.56 5.73 -0.40
CA GLU A 36 14.08 4.39 -0.12
C GLU A 36 12.57 4.25 -0.21
N ILE A 37 11.95 5.02 -1.10
CA ILE A 37 10.50 5.05 -1.17
C ILE A 37 9.90 3.69 -1.55
N ALA A 38 10.57 2.94 -2.39
CA ALA A 38 10.06 1.62 -2.79
C ALA A 38 9.97 0.67 -1.60
N THR A 39 11.02 0.61 -0.80
CA THR A 39 11.03 -0.23 0.40
C THR A 39 10.00 0.25 1.41
N ALA A 40 9.92 1.57 1.60
CA ALA A 40 8.98 2.15 2.53
C ALA A 40 7.53 1.81 2.15
N VAL A 41 7.19 1.95 0.88
CA VAL A 41 5.85 1.64 0.40
C VAL A 41 5.53 0.16 0.63
N ARG A 42 6.44 -0.72 0.23
CA ARG A 42 6.20 -2.15 0.38
C ARG A 42 6.10 -2.58 1.84
N PHE A 43 6.89 -1.95 2.70
CA PHE A 43 6.80 -2.21 4.13
C PHE A 43 5.43 -1.82 4.68
N LEU A 44 4.94 -0.65 4.30
CA LEU A 44 3.64 -0.19 4.77
C LEU A 44 2.48 -1.04 4.21
N LEU A 45 2.58 -1.44 2.95
CA LEU A 45 1.58 -2.35 2.37
C LEU A 45 1.58 -3.68 3.10
N GLN A 46 2.74 -4.18 3.46
CA GLN A 46 2.88 -5.42 4.21
C GLN A 46 2.18 -5.31 5.57
N LYS A 47 2.35 -4.19 6.25
CA LYS A 47 1.66 -3.96 7.53
C LYS A 47 0.14 -3.94 7.36
N ILE A 48 -0.32 -3.28 6.32
CA ILE A 48 -1.75 -3.20 6.06
C ILE A 48 -2.32 -4.58 5.79
N GLU A 49 -1.63 -5.37 4.98
CA GLU A 49 -2.09 -6.71 4.67
C GLU A 49 -2.17 -7.57 5.93
N ALA A 50 -1.22 -7.42 6.83
CA ALA A 50 -1.19 -8.19 8.07
C ALA A 50 -2.28 -7.75 9.05
N ASP A 51 -2.48 -6.44 9.16
CA ASP A 51 -3.40 -5.89 10.16
C ASP A 51 -4.85 -5.80 9.71
N HIS A 52 -5.08 -5.79 8.41
CA HIS A 52 -6.40 -5.62 7.83
C HIS A 52 -6.66 -6.69 6.77
N ARG A 53 -6.59 -7.95 7.20
CA ARG A 53 -6.72 -9.08 6.29
C ARG A 53 -8.08 -9.10 5.62
N GLY A 54 -8.09 -9.53 4.36
CA GLY A 54 -9.30 -9.69 3.61
C GLY A 54 -9.11 -9.42 2.13
N GLY A 55 -10.20 -9.47 1.39
CA GLY A 55 -10.18 -9.28 -0.05
C GLY A 55 -11.22 -8.30 -0.54
N THR A 56 -11.74 -7.45 0.34
CA THR A 56 -12.81 -6.53 -0.03
C THR A 56 -12.30 -5.38 -0.90
N VAL A 57 -11.07 -4.90 -0.62
CA VAL A 57 -10.50 -3.76 -1.32
C VAL A 57 -9.09 -4.12 -1.77
N GLU A 58 -8.77 -3.76 -3.01
CA GLU A 58 -7.38 -3.82 -3.46
C GLU A 58 -6.78 -2.43 -3.35
N LEU A 59 -5.70 -2.34 -2.61
CA LEU A 59 -4.97 -1.08 -2.42
C LEU A 59 -3.71 -1.13 -3.27
N ARG A 60 -3.61 -0.21 -4.22
CA ARG A 60 -2.51 -0.14 -5.18
C ARG A 60 -1.69 1.10 -5.00
N VAL A 61 -0.38 0.94 -5.02
CA VAL A 61 0.56 2.06 -4.96
C VAL A 61 1.61 1.85 -6.06
N PRO A 62 1.23 2.10 -7.32
CA PRO A 62 2.16 1.88 -8.42
C PRO A 62 3.35 2.83 -8.31
N PRO A 63 4.52 2.41 -8.75
CA PRO A 63 4.82 1.10 -9.34
C PRO A 63 5.29 0.07 -8.31
N PHE A 64 5.12 0.32 -7.04
CA PHE A 64 5.82 -0.44 -5.99
C PHE A 64 5.07 -1.62 -5.41
N GLY A 65 3.76 -1.63 -5.42
CA GLY A 65 3.05 -2.77 -4.89
C GLY A 65 1.54 -2.61 -4.82
N ALA A 66 0.87 -3.71 -4.47
CA ALA A 66 -0.55 -3.73 -4.18
C ALA A 66 -0.83 -4.85 -3.20
N VAL A 67 -1.85 -4.67 -2.38
CA VAL A 67 -2.30 -5.71 -1.48
C VAL A 67 -3.83 -5.72 -1.47
N GLN A 68 -4.38 -6.88 -1.14
CA GLN A 68 -5.80 -6.96 -0.86
C GLN A 68 -5.97 -6.86 0.64
N CYS A 69 -7.00 -6.17 1.07
CA CYS A 69 -7.20 -5.93 2.49
C CYS A 69 -8.69 -5.80 2.78
N ILE A 70 -8.98 -5.73 4.07
CA ILE A 70 -10.31 -5.52 4.64
C ILE A 70 -11.19 -6.74 4.52
N GLU A 71 -11.59 -7.23 5.66
CA GLU A 71 -12.47 -8.37 5.78
C GLU A 71 -13.85 -8.01 5.25
N GLY A 72 -14.55 -8.98 4.73
CA GLY A 72 -15.89 -8.78 4.22
C GLY A 72 -16.20 -9.77 3.13
N MET A 73 -16.72 -9.28 2.00
CA MET A 73 -17.09 -10.15 0.91
C MET A 73 -15.90 -10.91 0.37
N ASN A 74 -16.12 -12.18 0.09
CA ASN A 74 -15.10 -12.96 -0.56
C ASN A 74 -15.04 -12.60 -2.02
N HIS A 75 -13.86 -12.22 -2.45
CA HIS A 75 -13.60 -11.98 -3.85
C HIS A 75 -13.12 -13.28 -4.45
N ARG A 76 -13.77 -13.74 -5.51
CA ARG A 76 -13.46 -15.06 -6.06
C ARG A 76 -12.49 -15.03 -7.21
N ARG A 77 -12.69 -14.14 -8.15
CA ARG A 77 -11.91 -14.10 -9.38
C ARG A 77 -11.91 -12.73 -9.97
N GLY A 78 -10.90 -12.48 -10.81
CA GLY A 78 -10.85 -11.28 -11.59
C GLY A 78 -10.48 -10.06 -10.80
N THR A 79 -10.82 -8.92 -11.33
CA THR A 79 -10.50 -7.66 -10.69
C THR A 79 -11.35 -7.47 -9.44
N PRO A 80 -10.76 -7.07 -8.32
CA PRO A 80 -11.53 -6.75 -7.14
C PRO A 80 -12.58 -5.68 -7.43
N PRO A 81 -13.75 -5.77 -6.81
CA PRO A 81 -14.82 -4.80 -7.06
C PRO A 81 -14.50 -3.41 -6.50
N ASN A 82 -13.60 -3.32 -5.56
CA ASN A 82 -13.25 -2.05 -4.92
C ASN A 82 -11.75 -1.85 -5.01
N VAL A 83 -11.34 -0.74 -5.59
CA VAL A 83 -9.92 -0.46 -5.81
C VAL A 83 -9.60 0.94 -5.34
N VAL A 84 -8.54 1.04 -4.56
CA VAL A 84 -7.98 2.32 -4.13
C VAL A 84 -6.59 2.40 -4.73
N GLU A 85 -6.34 3.44 -5.52
CA GLU A 85 -5.03 3.65 -6.11
C GLU A 85 -4.48 4.97 -5.61
N LEU A 86 -3.26 4.94 -5.10
CA LEU A 86 -2.61 6.10 -4.50
C LEU A 86 -1.20 6.25 -5.05
N THR A 87 -0.76 7.50 -5.14
CA THR A 87 0.66 7.73 -5.43
C THR A 87 1.47 7.35 -4.19
N PRO A 88 2.75 7.01 -4.37
CA PRO A 88 3.60 6.67 -3.22
C PRO A 88 3.65 7.76 -2.16
N GLU A 89 3.74 9.01 -2.58
CA GLU A 89 3.84 10.13 -1.65
C GLU A 89 2.56 10.29 -0.84
N VAL A 90 1.42 10.22 -1.50
CA VAL A 90 0.13 10.33 -0.82
C VAL A 90 -0.08 9.16 0.11
N PHE A 91 0.29 7.96 -0.33
CA PHE A 91 0.16 6.76 0.49
C PHE A 91 0.95 6.90 1.80
N ILE A 92 2.21 7.34 1.70
CA ILE A 92 3.04 7.51 2.90
C ILE A 92 2.45 8.58 3.81
N ALA A 93 1.99 9.69 3.23
CA ALA A 93 1.38 10.76 4.02
C ALA A 93 0.14 10.27 4.78
N LEU A 94 -0.68 9.45 4.11
CA LEU A 94 -1.85 8.85 4.76
C LEU A 94 -1.44 7.92 5.91
N CYS A 95 -0.42 7.10 5.67
CA CYS A 95 0.04 6.16 6.70
C CYS A 95 0.55 6.90 7.93
N LYS A 96 1.17 8.04 7.73
CA LYS A 96 1.70 8.85 8.82
C LYS A 96 0.65 9.77 9.47
N GLY A 97 -0.53 9.86 8.86
CA GLY A 97 -1.57 10.74 9.37
C GLY A 97 -1.36 12.20 9.01
N GLU A 98 -0.54 12.49 8.02
CA GLU A 98 -0.25 13.87 7.60
C GLU A 98 -1.38 14.45 6.78
N ILE A 99 -2.14 13.61 6.11
CA ILE A 99 -3.36 14.01 5.40
C ILE A 99 -4.46 13.00 5.71
N THR A 100 -5.69 13.41 5.52
CA THR A 100 -6.84 12.52 5.72
C THR A 100 -7.18 11.78 4.44
N PRO A 101 -7.88 10.65 4.53
CA PRO A 101 -8.34 9.95 3.33
C PRO A 101 -9.20 10.84 2.43
N VAL A 102 -10.04 11.69 3.01
CA VAL A 102 -10.87 12.59 2.22
C VAL A 102 -9.98 13.54 1.41
N GLU A 103 -8.95 14.08 2.04
CA GLU A 103 -8.01 14.95 1.33
C GLU A 103 -7.29 14.22 0.21
N SER A 104 -6.97 12.93 0.43
CA SER A 104 -6.26 12.16 -0.59
C SER A 104 -7.09 11.99 -1.87
N MET A 105 -8.40 12.00 -1.75
CA MET A 105 -9.27 11.86 -2.93
C MET A 105 -9.15 13.05 -3.88
N GLN A 106 -8.64 14.16 -3.40
CA GLN A 106 -8.45 15.35 -4.21
C GLN A 106 -7.07 15.43 -4.86
N LYS A 107 -6.20 14.48 -4.55
CA LYS A 107 -4.82 14.53 -5.05
C LYS A 107 -4.72 13.89 -6.43
N PRO A 108 -3.90 14.47 -7.32
CA PRO A 108 -3.69 13.87 -8.64
C PRO A 108 -3.12 12.45 -8.52
N GLY A 109 -3.58 11.57 -9.37
CA GLY A 109 -3.09 10.20 -9.38
C GLY A 109 -3.70 9.28 -8.34
N CYS A 110 -4.66 9.77 -7.57
CA CYS A 110 -5.33 8.99 -6.55
C CYS A 110 -6.79 8.78 -6.95
N SER A 111 -7.28 7.56 -6.75
CA SER A 111 -8.67 7.25 -7.07
C SER A 111 -9.22 6.18 -6.13
N PHE A 112 -10.50 6.31 -5.85
CA PHE A 112 -11.24 5.35 -5.03
C PHE A 112 -12.44 4.92 -5.87
N SER A 113 -12.48 3.64 -6.27
CA SER A 113 -13.57 3.15 -7.10
C SER A 113 -14.19 1.90 -6.49
N GLY A 114 -15.51 1.78 -6.63
CA GLY A 114 -16.28 0.69 -6.06
C GLY A 114 -17.06 1.16 -4.84
N GLU A 115 -18.16 0.45 -4.57
CA GLU A 115 -19.07 0.88 -3.51
C GLU A 115 -18.45 0.84 -2.11
N LYS A 116 -17.47 -0.03 -1.93
CA LYS A 116 -16.86 -0.21 -0.61
C LYS A 116 -15.42 0.26 -0.54
N ALA A 117 -15.00 1.05 -1.53
CA ALA A 117 -13.62 1.56 -1.51
C ALA A 117 -13.38 2.47 -0.30
N ASP A 118 -14.42 3.12 0.20
CA ASP A 118 -14.30 4.00 1.36
C ASP A 118 -13.99 3.25 2.66
N LEU A 119 -14.14 1.94 2.67
CA LEU A 119 -13.73 1.16 3.84
C LEU A 119 -12.22 1.29 4.08
N ALA A 120 -11.47 1.62 3.04
CA ALA A 120 -10.04 1.85 3.19
C ALA A 120 -9.73 3.08 4.05
N PHE A 121 -10.70 3.99 4.23
CA PHE A 121 -10.49 5.15 5.09
C PHE A 121 -10.09 4.72 6.50
N GLY A 122 -10.68 3.63 6.99
CA GLY A 122 -10.40 3.15 8.34
C GLY A 122 -9.03 2.51 8.53
N VAL A 123 -8.31 2.30 7.45
CA VAL A 123 -6.97 1.74 7.53
C VAL A 123 -5.96 2.80 8.00
N PHE A 124 -6.22 4.06 7.71
CA PHE A 124 -5.28 5.14 7.95
C PHE A 124 -5.66 5.99 9.16
N PRO A 125 -4.69 6.52 9.89
CA PRO A 125 -3.26 6.30 9.76
C PRO A 125 -2.83 4.95 10.37
N LEU A 126 -1.60 4.54 10.10
CA LEU A 126 -1.06 3.33 10.69
C LEU A 126 -0.37 3.66 12.00
N LEU A 127 -0.59 2.79 12.98
CA LEU A 127 0.04 2.98 14.30
C LEU A 127 1.53 2.66 14.20
N GLY A 128 2.33 3.45 14.89
CA GLY A 128 3.75 3.20 14.99
C GLY A 128 4.57 3.62 13.78
N VAL A 129 3.99 4.47 12.95
CA VAL A 129 4.66 4.91 11.73
C VAL A 129 5.01 6.38 11.78
#